data_a12f8ee75c1686e127d563dd721ca1ad
#
_entry.id   a12f8ee75c1686e127d563dd721ca1ad
#
_cell.length_a   1.000
_cell.length_b   1.000
_cell.length_c   1.000
_cell.angle_alpha   90.00
_cell.angle_beta   90.00
_cell.angle_gamma   90.00
#
_symmetry.space_group_name_H-M   'P 1'
#
loop_
_entity.id
_entity.type
_entity.pdbx_description
1 polymer ?
#
loop_
_entity_poly.entity_id
_entity_poly.type
_entity_poly.pdbx_seq_one_letter_code
_entity_poly.pdbx_strand_id
1 'polypeptide(L)'
;MSDYSLFTSESVSEGHPDKMSDQISDAILDTYLAKDPDARVAVETLVKTGMVVVAGEVTTSGNVTTGELEAVIRQTVLDIGFDSSDVCFDGNTCAVINAIGQQSADIALGTHEADEANQGAGDQGLMFGYASDETDVLMPAPIHYSHRLVEKQAELRKSGALPWLRPDAKSQITMRYGADGKPERVEAVVLSTQHSPDISQDELRAAVRKDIIEPTLPAEWLHADTLFHINPTGNFVIGGPQGDCGLTGRKIIVDTYGGMARHGGGAFSGKDPSKVDRSAAYAGRYVAKNIVAAGLARRCEVQVSYAIGVAEPTSISVNTFGTATLADDAIVALIREHFDLRPKGLINMLDLKRPIYRTTAAYGHFGRSGDSFTWERTDKADDLRAAAGL
;
A
#
# COMPACT_ATOMS: atom_id res chain seq x y z
N MET A 1 -31.19 -19.77 -0.14
CA MET A 1 -29.90 -19.11 0.14
C MET A 1 -29.71 -18.10 -0.98
N SER A 2 -29.18 -16.92 -0.73
CA SER A 2 -28.91 -15.94 -1.78
C SER A 2 -27.82 -16.50 -2.71
N ASP A 3 -28.03 -16.40 -4.03
CA ASP A 3 -27.08 -16.87 -5.05
C ASP A 3 -25.89 -15.89 -5.21
N TYR A 4 -25.63 -15.01 -4.23
CA TYR A 4 -24.58 -14.02 -4.25
C TYR A 4 -23.98 -13.80 -2.86
N SER A 5 -22.78 -13.23 -2.81
CA SER A 5 -22.10 -12.74 -1.61
C SER A 5 -21.76 -11.24 -1.72
N LEU A 6 -21.59 -10.58 -0.58
CA LEU A 6 -21.15 -9.18 -0.52
C LEU A 6 -19.74 -9.11 0.07
N PHE A 7 -18.91 -8.24 -0.47
CA PHE A 7 -17.59 -7.94 0.08
C PHE A 7 -17.32 -6.44 0.04
N THR A 8 -16.71 -5.92 1.10
CA THR A 8 -16.45 -4.49 1.26
C THR A 8 -14.98 -4.24 1.51
N SER A 9 -14.41 -3.27 0.80
CA SER A 9 -13.08 -2.72 1.07
C SER A 9 -13.15 -1.21 1.22
N GLU A 10 -12.21 -0.65 1.98
CA GLU A 10 -12.07 0.79 2.16
C GLU A 10 -10.67 1.27 1.75
N SER A 11 -10.56 2.54 1.45
CA SER A 11 -9.31 3.25 1.26
C SER A 11 -9.36 4.65 1.84
N VAL A 12 -8.20 5.27 1.97
CA VAL A 12 -8.04 6.64 2.44
C VAL A 12 -7.12 7.42 1.52
N SER A 13 -7.32 8.76 1.47
CA SER A 13 -6.49 9.64 0.64
C SER A 13 -5.08 9.83 1.20
N GLU A 14 -4.22 10.44 0.41
CA GLU A 14 -2.87 10.86 0.82
C GLU A 14 -2.88 11.83 2.02
N GLY A 15 -3.98 12.59 2.21
CA GLY A 15 -4.15 13.54 3.32
C GLY A 15 -4.75 12.93 4.59
N HIS A 16 -5.09 11.66 4.60
CA HIS A 16 -5.46 10.99 5.85
C HIS A 16 -4.26 10.95 6.81
N PRO A 17 -4.42 11.23 8.12
CA PRO A 17 -3.30 11.32 9.06
C PRO A 17 -2.34 10.11 9.06
N ASP A 18 -2.88 8.89 9.04
CA ASP A 18 -2.05 7.69 8.99
C ASP A 18 -1.25 7.60 7.66
N LYS A 19 -1.87 7.97 6.52
CA LYS A 19 -1.15 7.96 5.23
C LYS A 19 -0.17 9.12 5.09
N MET A 20 -0.41 10.24 5.73
CA MET A 20 0.57 11.30 5.87
C MET A 20 1.81 10.80 6.65
N SER A 21 1.60 10.06 7.74
CA SER A 21 2.70 9.44 8.50
C SER A 21 3.48 8.43 7.67
N ASP A 22 2.80 7.57 6.90
CA ASP A 22 3.44 6.61 6.00
C ASP A 22 4.29 7.31 4.93
N GLN A 23 3.75 8.38 4.30
CA GLN A 23 4.48 9.14 3.29
C GLN A 23 5.72 9.85 3.85
N ILE A 24 5.65 10.39 5.07
CA ILE A 24 6.81 10.99 5.75
C ILE A 24 7.88 9.93 6.04
N SER A 25 7.49 8.79 6.60
CA SER A 25 8.42 7.69 6.90
C SER A 25 9.11 7.16 5.64
N ASP A 26 8.38 6.98 4.54
CA ASP A 26 8.96 6.54 3.26
C ASP A 26 9.77 7.63 2.56
N ALA A 27 9.44 8.90 2.71
CA ALA A 27 10.27 10.00 2.21
C ALA A 27 11.64 10.08 2.94
N ILE A 28 11.64 9.81 4.23
CA ILE A 28 12.87 9.69 5.02
C ILE A 28 13.68 8.47 4.55
N LEU A 29 13.06 7.32 4.37
CA LEU A 29 13.71 6.12 3.83
C LEU A 29 14.35 6.39 2.48
N ASP A 30 13.63 6.99 1.53
CA ASP A 30 14.15 7.32 0.21
C ASP A 30 15.34 8.30 0.26
N THR A 31 15.34 9.23 1.23
CA THR A 31 16.44 10.17 1.44
C THR A 31 17.72 9.43 1.86
N TYR A 32 17.62 8.42 2.71
CA TYR A 32 18.77 7.59 3.09
C TYR A 32 19.24 6.70 1.95
N LEU A 33 18.31 5.99 1.28
CA LEU A 33 18.66 5.08 0.17
C LEU A 33 19.28 5.80 -1.03
N ALA A 34 18.91 7.06 -1.29
CA ALA A 34 19.50 7.87 -2.33
C ALA A 34 21.00 8.17 -2.09
N LYS A 35 21.45 8.17 -0.84
CA LYS A 35 22.85 8.40 -0.44
C LYS A 35 23.60 7.12 -0.12
N ASP A 36 22.91 6.09 0.30
CA ASP A 36 23.46 4.80 0.68
C ASP A 36 22.42 3.70 0.39
N PRO A 37 22.53 3.00 -0.75
CA PRO A 37 21.61 1.90 -1.09
C PRO A 37 21.59 0.74 -0.06
N ASP A 38 22.61 0.66 0.80
CA ASP A 38 22.72 -0.34 1.86
C ASP A 38 22.26 0.16 3.23
N ALA A 39 21.72 1.39 3.31
CA ALA A 39 21.19 1.94 4.55
C ALA A 39 20.15 1.02 5.18
N ARG A 40 20.25 0.84 6.50
CA ARG A 40 19.27 0.15 7.33
C ARG A 40 18.41 1.19 8.01
N VAL A 41 17.13 1.17 7.72
CA VAL A 41 16.18 2.19 8.16
C VAL A 41 14.94 1.53 8.75
N ALA A 42 14.56 1.97 9.93
CA ALA A 42 13.28 1.67 10.56
C ALA A 42 12.81 2.95 11.23
N VAL A 43 11.93 3.71 10.56
CA VAL A 43 11.47 5.03 11.01
C VAL A 43 9.96 5.09 11.01
N GLU A 44 9.39 5.36 12.17
CA GLU A 44 7.97 5.60 12.36
C GLU A 44 7.70 7.09 12.55
N THR A 45 6.52 7.51 12.12
CA THR A 45 6.04 8.89 12.20
C THR A 45 4.72 8.94 12.95
N LEU A 46 4.59 9.93 13.84
CA LEU A 46 3.34 10.35 14.45
C LEU A 46 3.03 11.76 14.01
N VAL A 47 1.78 12.01 13.58
CA VAL A 47 1.28 13.35 13.28
C VAL A 47 0.07 13.69 14.15
N LYS A 48 0.03 14.90 14.67
CA LYS A 48 -1.12 15.46 15.40
C LYS A 48 -1.11 16.98 15.21
N THR A 49 -2.17 17.65 15.61
CA THR A 49 -2.36 19.10 15.45
C THR A 49 -1.05 19.88 15.62
N GLY A 50 -0.57 20.49 14.53
CA GLY A 50 0.63 21.34 14.53
C GLY A 50 1.96 20.62 14.79
N MET A 51 2.01 19.29 14.76
CA MET A 51 3.20 18.53 15.15
C MET A 51 3.42 17.28 14.29
N VAL A 52 4.69 17.06 13.94
CA VAL A 52 5.23 15.80 13.37
C VAL A 52 6.33 15.29 14.30
N VAL A 53 6.24 14.05 14.72
CA VAL A 53 7.30 13.35 15.47
C VAL A 53 7.79 12.19 14.62
N VAL A 54 9.10 12.11 14.39
CA VAL A 54 9.76 10.98 13.74
C VAL A 54 10.69 10.30 14.72
N ALA A 55 10.62 8.98 14.82
CA ALA A 55 11.42 8.18 15.74
C ALA A 55 11.84 6.87 15.06
N GLY A 56 12.90 6.26 15.53
CA GLY A 56 13.39 4.99 15.02
C GLY A 56 14.91 4.92 14.95
N GLU A 57 15.42 3.94 14.24
CA GLU A 57 16.83 3.66 14.12
C GLU A 57 17.30 3.64 12.67
N VAL A 58 18.50 4.19 12.44
CA VAL A 58 19.15 4.21 11.14
C VAL A 58 20.62 3.82 11.29
N THR A 59 21.09 2.95 10.40
CA THR A 59 22.50 2.68 10.15
C THR A 59 22.82 2.98 8.70
N THR A 60 23.75 3.87 8.45
CA THR A 60 24.12 4.30 7.10
C THR A 60 25.57 4.79 7.05
N SER A 61 26.21 4.62 5.88
CA SER A 61 27.47 5.30 5.53
C SER A 61 27.23 6.67 4.89
N GLY A 62 25.99 6.96 4.48
CA GLY A 62 25.58 8.21 3.86
C GLY A 62 25.43 9.34 4.87
N ASN A 63 25.84 10.54 4.49
CA ASN A 63 25.69 11.73 5.33
C ASN A 63 24.34 12.40 5.07
N VAL A 64 23.36 12.16 5.94
CA VAL A 64 22.05 12.83 5.95
C VAL A 64 21.97 13.72 7.17
N THR A 65 21.81 15.03 6.96
CA THR A 65 21.75 15.99 8.05
C THR A 65 20.36 16.15 8.62
N THR A 66 20.25 16.60 9.87
CA THR A 66 18.95 16.92 10.51
C THR A 66 18.16 17.95 9.69
N GLY A 67 18.84 18.95 9.10
CA GLY A 67 18.19 19.97 8.28
C GLY A 67 17.62 19.41 6.97
N GLU A 68 18.29 18.43 6.35
CA GLU A 68 17.73 17.73 5.17
C GLU A 68 16.49 16.91 5.54
N LEU A 69 16.52 16.20 6.66
CA LEU A 69 15.35 15.43 7.11
C LEU A 69 14.17 16.35 7.41
N GLU A 70 14.41 17.48 8.10
CA GLU A 70 13.35 18.46 8.37
C GLU A 70 12.76 19.02 7.07
N ALA A 71 13.61 19.36 6.09
CA ALA A 71 13.16 19.85 4.78
C ALA A 71 12.32 18.81 4.03
N VAL A 72 12.72 17.55 4.04
CA VAL A 72 11.96 16.43 3.41
C VAL A 72 10.62 16.22 4.10
N ILE A 73 10.57 16.25 5.43
CA ILE A 73 9.33 16.13 6.20
C ILE A 73 8.35 17.25 5.82
N ARG A 74 8.80 18.51 5.87
CA ARG A 74 7.98 19.67 5.53
C ARG A 74 7.50 19.63 4.09
N GLN A 75 8.38 19.30 3.14
CA GLN A 75 8.02 19.20 1.73
C GLN A 75 7.00 18.11 1.48
N THR A 76 7.10 16.97 2.18
CA THR A 76 6.10 15.88 2.09
C THR A 76 4.72 16.36 2.53
N VAL A 77 4.64 17.09 3.63
CA VAL A 77 3.39 17.68 4.14
C VAL A 77 2.80 18.68 3.15
N LEU A 78 3.64 19.55 2.58
CA LEU A 78 3.22 20.55 1.60
C LEU A 78 2.74 19.90 0.28
N ASP A 79 3.43 18.88 -0.21
CA ASP A 79 3.05 18.13 -1.44
C ASP A 79 1.68 17.45 -1.30
N ILE A 80 1.33 17.01 -0.09
CA ILE A 80 0.00 16.48 0.23
C ILE A 80 -1.06 17.59 0.13
N GLY A 81 -0.70 18.85 0.39
CA GLY A 81 -1.59 20.00 0.35
C GLY A 81 -1.98 20.55 1.72
N PHE A 82 -1.20 20.25 2.75
CA PHE A 82 -1.32 20.88 4.07
C PHE A 82 -0.34 22.04 4.16
N ASP A 83 -0.74 23.20 3.63
CA ASP A 83 0.08 24.39 3.41
C ASP A 83 -0.34 25.62 4.23
N SER A 84 -1.43 25.49 4.99
CA SER A 84 -1.96 26.59 5.82
C SER A 84 -2.86 26.09 6.94
N SER A 85 -3.12 26.95 7.93
CA SER A 85 -4.09 26.70 9.01
C SER A 85 -5.52 26.49 8.47
N ASP A 86 -5.84 27.04 7.31
CA ASP A 86 -7.18 26.94 6.69
C ASP A 86 -7.52 25.51 6.27
N VAL A 87 -6.51 24.71 5.94
CA VAL A 87 -6.65 23.27 5.67
C VAL A 87 -6.37 22.40 6.89
N CYS A 88 -6.30 23.02 8.09
CA CYS A 88 -6.14 22.37 9.39
C CYS A 88 -4.73 21.85 9.73
N PHE A 89 -3.74 22.05 8.86
CA PHE A 89 -2.34 21.73 9.13
C PHE A 89 -1.43 22.53 8.18
N ASP A 90 -0.24 22.93 8.65
CA ASP A 90 0.69 23.72 7.85
C ASP A 90 2.12 23.18 7.97
N GLY A 91 2.62 22.61 6.87
CA GLY A 91 3.97 22.09 6.77
C GLY A 91 5.07 23.12 6.96
N ASN A 92 4.78 24.41 6.69
CA ASN A 92 5.75 25.49 6.88
C ASN A 92 6.01 25.80 8.37
N THR A 93 4.99 25.64 9.22
CA THR A 93 5.00 26.12 10.61
C THR A 93 4.84 25.04 11.66
N CYS A 94 4.53 23.79 11.30
CA CYS A 94 4.38 22.70 12.25
C CYS A 94 5.69 22.43 13.00
N ALA A 95 5.59 21.99 14.25
CA ALA A 95 6.73 21.49 15.01
C ALA A 95 7.21 20.16 14.39
N VAL A 96 8.52 20.02 14.21
CA VAL A 96 9.16 18.76 13.80
C VAL A 96 10.05 18.28 14.94
N ILE A 97 9.72 17.14 15.52
CA ILE A 97 10.49 16.50 16.59
C ILE A 97 11.18 15.28 15.99
N ASN A 98 12.51 15.29 15.98
CA ASN A 98 13.32 14.21 15.45
C ASN A 98 13.98 13.44 16.60
N ALA A 99 13.57 12.18 16.77
CA ALA A 99 14.10 11.21 17.74
C ALA A 99 14.69 9.98 17.02
N ILE A 100 15.21 10.16 15.77
CA ILE A 100 15.92 9.10 15.06
C ILE A 100 17.31 8.93 15.69
N GLY A 101 17.61 7.69 16.10
CA GLY A 101 18.89 7.29 16.67
C GLY A 101 19.68 6.35 15.77
N GLN A 102 20.84 5.91 16.27
CA GLN A 102 21.62 4.84 15.63
C GLN A 102 21.14 3.47 16.14
N GLN A 103 21.15 2.47 15.27
CA GLN A 103 20.82 1.10 15.64
C GLN A 103 21.82 0.54 16.67
N SER A 104 21.32 -0.23 17.64
CA SER A 104 22.17 -0.94 18.61
C SER A 104 23.14 -1.90 17.90
N ALA A 105 24.41 -1.92 18.34
CA ALA A 105 25.42 -2.82 17.81
C ALA A 105 25.07 -4.31 18.00
N ASP A 106 24.29 -4.64 19.05
CA ASP A 106 23.90 -6.02 19.34
C ASP A 106 22.92 -6.61 18.31
N ILE A 107 22.07 -5.76 17.71
CA ILE A 107 21.15 -6.16 16.65
C ILE A 107 21.89 -6.34 15.32
N ALA A 108 22.94 -5.55 15.08
CA ALA A 108 23.75 -5.63 13.88
C ALA A 108 24.57 -6.96 13.76
N LEU A 109 24.96 -7.56 14.89
CA LEU A 109 25.76 -8.79 14.90
C LEU A 109 25.03 -10.03 14.35
N GLY A 110 23.70 -10.08 14.43
CA GLY A 110 22.90 -11.21 13.93
C GLY A 110 22.67 -11.21 12.40
N THR A 111 23.07 -10.15 11.70
CA THR A 111 22.77 -9.96 10.26
C THR A 111 24.02 -9.91 9.36
N HIS A 112 25.23 -9.99 9.92
CA HIS A 112 26.49 -9.99 9.18
C HIS A 112 27.07 -11.42 9.09
N GLU A 113 26.63 -12.19 8.10
CA GLU A 113 27.38 -13.39 7.69
C GLU A 113 28.35 -13.06 6.57
N ALA A 114 29.50 -13.78 6.53
CA ALA A 114 30.56 -13.60 5.55
C ALA A 114 30.13 -13.98 4.12
N ASP A 115 29.01 -14.69 3.96
CA ASP A 115 28.39 -15.06 2.68
C ASP A 115 27.10 -14.24 2.48
N GLU A 116 27.21 -13.16 1.71
CA GLU A 116 26.06 -12.28 1.40
C GLU A 116 24.87 -13.01 0.75
N ALA A 117 25.12 -14.12 0.02
CA ALA A 117 24.06 -14.87 -0.65
C ALA A 117 23.16 -15.64 0.33
N ASN A 118 23.72 -15.99 1.48
CA ASN A 118 23.06 -16.74 2.54
C ASN A 118 22.70 -15.89 3.77
N GLN A 119 22.65 -14.57 3.59
CA GLN A 119 22.18 -13.65 4.64
C GLN A 119 20.79 -14.08 5.10
N GLY A 120 20.66 -14.40 6.39
CA GLY A 120 19.40 -14.78 7.00
C GLY A 120 18.40 -13.61 7.13
N ALA A 121 17.14 -13.95 7.35
CA ALA A 121 16.12 -12.97 7.63
C ALA A 121 16.44 -12.19 8.92
N GLY A 122 16.23 -10.86 8.89
CA GLY A 122 16.48 -10.00 10.04
C GLY A 122 15.45 -10.15 11.16
N ASP A 123 14.34 -10.81 10.90
CA ASP A 123 13.28 -11.12 11.87
C ASP A 123 12.54 -12.40 11.46
N GLN A 124 11.78 -12.95 12.39
CA GLN A 124 10.77 -13.96 12.09
C GLN A 124 9.51 -13.27 11.55
N GLY A 125 8.71 -13.98 10.74
CA GLY A 125 7.45 -13.45 10.27
C GLY A 125 6.80 -14.31 9.21
N LEU A 126 5.56 -13.94 8.87
CA LEU A 126 4.81 -14.51 7.75
C LEU A 126 4.20 -13.39 6.92
N MET A 127 4.26 -13.52 5.60
CA MET A 127 3.79 -12.52 4.65
C MET A 127 2.89 -13.18 3.62
N PHE A 128 1.93 -12.41 3.11
CA PHE A 128 1.00 -12.87 2.09
C PHE A 128 1.12 -12.04 0.83
N GLY A 129 1.07 -12.73 -0.31
CA GLY A 129 0.82 -12.13 -1.61
C GLY A 129 -0.52 -12.63 -2.16
N TYR A 130 -1.18 -11.81 -2.97
CA TYR A 130 -2.46 -12.16 -3.57
C TYR A 130 -2.60 -11.55 -4.97
N ALA A 131 -3.34 -12.25 -5.83
CA ALA A 131 -3.81 -11.75 -7.11
C ALA A 131 -5.14 -12.40 -7.47
N SER A 132 -5.96 -11.71 -8.25
CA SER A 132 -7.20 -12.22 -8.82
C SER A 132 -7.46 -11.61 -10.20
N ASP A 133 -8.22 -12.31 -11.05
CA ASP A 133 -8.60 -11.87 -12.40
C ASP A 133 -9.77 -10.87 -12.43
N GLU A 134 -10.00 -10.16 -11.31
CA GLU A 134 -11.14 -9.25 -11.17
C GLU A 134 -10.93 -7.89 -11.84
N THR A 135 -9.68 -7.47 -12.02
CA THR A 135 -9.30 -6.20 -12.65
C THR A 135 -8.10 -6.37 -13.55
N ASP A 136 -7.85 -5.43 -14.45
CA ASP A 136 -6.73 -5.46 -15.40
C ASP A 136 -5.36 -5.48 -14.70
N VAL A 137 -5.29 -4.96 -13.47
CA VAL A 137 -4.08 -4.97 -12.65
C VAL A 137 -3.97 -6.20 -11.75
N LEU A 138 -4.90 -7.15 -11.89
CA LEU A 138 -4.99 -8.40 -11.12
C LEU A 138 -5.11 -8.15 -9.60
N MET A 139 -5.95 -7.18 -9.23
CA MET A 139 -6.31 -6.84 -7.85
C MET A 139 -7.79 -7.11 -7.60
N PRO A 140 -8.18 -7.35 -6.33
CA PRO A 140 -9.60 -7.38 -5.95
C PRO A 140 -10.29 -6.05 -6.30
N ALA A 141 -11.46 -6.14 -6.92
CA ALA A 141 -12.20 -4.96 -7.38
C ALA A 141 -12.54 -3.94 -6.27
N PRO A 142 -13.02 -4.35 -5.08
CA PRO A 142 -13.41 -3.39 -4.05
C PRO A 142 -12.27 -2.49 -3.59
N ILE A 143 -11.10 -3.05 -3.31
CA ILE A 143 -9.94 -2.25 -2.87
C ILE A 143 -9.36 -1.42 -4.02
N HIS A 144 -9.27 -1.98 -5.23
CA HIS A 144 -8.76 -1.27 -6.38
C HIS A 144 -9.56 0.01 -6.64
N TYR A 145 -10.87 -0.10 -6.71
CA TYR A 145 -11.72 1.08 -6.97
C TYR A 145 -11.85 2.00 -5.76
N SER A 146 -11.76 1.49 -4.53
CA SER A 146 -11.65 2.36 -3.35
C SER A 146 -10.42 3.26 -3.44
N HIS A 147 -9.26 2.74 -3.88
CA HIS A 147 -8.07 3.56 -4.14
C HIS A 147 -8.31 4.59 -5.23
N ARG A 148 -8.91 4.18 -6.37
CA ARG A 148 -9.17 5.09 -7.50
C ARG A 148 -10.08 6.25 -7.12
N LEU A 149 -11.07 6.05 -6.24
CA LEU A 149 -11.95 7.12 -5.75
C LEU A 149 -11.19 8.21 -5.00
N VAL A 150 -10.32 7.86 -4.05
CA VAL A 150 -9.56 8.84 -3.28
C VAL A 150 -8.38 9.42 -4.07
N GLU A 151 -7.85 8.70 -5.04
CA GLU A 151 -6.86 9.23 -5.99
C GLU A 151 -7.50 10.26 -6.92
N LYS A 152 -8.71 10.01 -7.43
CA LYS A 152 -9.47 10.97 -8.24
C LYS A 152 -9.84 12.22 -7.45
N GLN A 153 -10.19 12.07 -6.17
CA GLN A 153 -10.42 13.21 -5.26
C GLN A 153 -9.16 14.09 -5.17
N ALA A 154 -7.98 13.49 -4.97
CA ALA A 154 -6.73 14.23 -4.89
C ALA A 154 -6.34 14.89 -6.23
N GLU A 155 -6.58 14.23 -7.36
CA GLU A 155 -6.36 14.79 -8.71
C GLU A 155 -7.19 16.07 -8.92
N LEU A 156 -8.50 16.00 -8.64
CA LEU A 156 -9.40 17.14 -8.83
C LEU A 156 -9.11 18.30 -7.87
N ARG A 157 -8.67 17.99 -6.66
CA ARG A 157 -8.19 18.96 -5.68
C ARG A 157 -6.90 19.64 -6.16
N LYS A 158 -5.88 18.88 -6.51
CA LYS A 158 -4.56 19.40 -6.93
C LYS A 158 -4.61 20.17 -8.25
N SER A 159 -5.47 19.77 -9.18
CA SER A 159 -5.68 20.48 -10.44
C SER A 159 -6.49 21.78 -10.27
N GLY A 160 -7.13 22.00 -9.11
CA GLY A 160 -8.03 23.13 -8.87
C GLY A 160 -9.38 22.99 -9.57
N ALA A 161 -9.70 21.84 -10.14
CA ALA A 161 -11.01 21.60 -10.78
C ALA A 161 -12.15 21.64 -9.76
N LEU A 162 -11.91 21.16 -8.54
CA LEU A 162 -12.82 21.29 -7.39
C LEU A 162 -12.07 21.97 -6.23
N PRO A 163 -11.95 23.30 -6.22
CA PRO A 163 -11.06 24.05 -5.31
C PRO A 163 -11.50 24.02 -3.85
N TRP A 164 -12.71 23.60 -3.57
CA TRP A 164 -13.25 23.41 -2.22
C TRP A 164 -12.85 22.07 -1.58
N LEU A 165 -12.30 21.11 -2.36
CA LEU A 165 -11.76 19.87 -1.82
C LEU A 165 -10.53 20.14 -0.96
N ARG A 166 -10.39 19.38 0.15
CA ARG A 166 -9.25 19.40 1.05
C ARG A 166 -8.60 18.02 1.13
N PRO A 167 -7.38 17.90 1.71
CA PRO A 167 -6.56 16.70 1.54
C PRO A 167 -7.14 15.41 2.13
N ASP A 168 -7.86 15.46 3.24
CA ASP A 168 -8.35 14.27 3.94
C ASP A 168 -9.62 13.71 3.31
N ALA A 169 -9.61 12.41 3.01
CA ALA A 169 -10.78 11.71 2.48
C ALA A 169 -10.71 10.21 2.77
N LYS A 170 -11.89 9.58 2.78
CA LYS A 170 -12.07 8.13 2.91
C LYS A 170 -13.06 7.64 1.87
N SER A 171 -12.82 6.46 1.32
CA SER A 171 -13.74 5.76 0.42
C SER A 171 -14.00 4.34 0.89
N GLN A 172 -15.15 3.80 0.52
CA GLN A 172 -15.50 2.41 0.76
C GLN A 172 -16.42 1.93 -0.37
N ILE A 173 -16.17 0.72 -0.86
CA ILE A 173 -17.01 0.08 -1.88
C ILE A 173 -17.49 -1.28 -1.36
N THR A 174 -18.80 -1.49 -1.42
CA THR A 174 -19.43 -2.79 -1.23
C THR A 174 -19.78 -3.35 -2.59
N MET A 175 -19.17 -4.49 -2.92
CA MET A 175 -19.34 -5.20 -4.18
C MET A 175 -20.19 -6.45 -3.98
N ARG A 176 -21.11 -6.72 -4.90
CA ARG A 176 -21.78 -8.01 -5.03
C ARG A 176 -20.94 -8.93 -5.91
N TYR A 177 -20.79 -10.16 -5.47
CA TYR A 177 -20.16 -11.25 -6.19
C TYR A 177 -21.19 -12.32 -6.53
N GLY A 178 -21.19 -12.78 -7.76
CA GLY A 178 -22.03 -13.89 -8.23
C GLY A 178 -21.60 -15.25 -7.68
N ALA A 179 -22.37 -16.26 -8.00
CA ALA A 179 -22.08 -17.64 -7.60
C ALA A 179 -20.75 -18.18 -8.17
N ASP A 180 -20.27 -17.62 -9.29
CA ASP A 180 -18.98 -17.92 -9.92
C ASP A 180 -17.79 -17.18 -9.28
N GLY A 181 -18.05 -16.38 -8.24
CA GLY A 181 -17.05 -15.59 -7.51
C GLY A 181 -16.55 -14.36 -8.28
N LYS A 182 -17.24 -13.90 -9.33
CA LYS A 182 -16.90 -12.68 -10.06
C LYS A 182 -17.68 -11.47 -9.53
N PRO A 183 -17.09 -10.27 -9.58
CA PRO A 183 -17.81 -9.04 -9.27
C PRO A 183 -18.93 -8.81 -10.29
N GLU A 184 -20.14 -8.52 -9.81
CA GLU A 184 -21.32 -8.28 -10.64
C GLU A 184 -21.74 -6.81 -10.66
N ARG A 185 -21.79 -6.19 -9.47
CA ARG A 185 -22.23 -4.80 -9.33
C ARG A 185 -21.80 -4.18 -8.02
N VAL A 186 -21.83 -2.86 -7.97
CA VAL A 186 -21.64 -2.08 -6.75
C VAL A 186 -22.97 -1.93 -6.01
N GLU A 187 -23.04 -2.39 -4.78
CA GLU A 187 -24.19 -2.23 -3.90
C GLU A 187 -24.19 -0.87 -3.18
N ALA A 188 -23.01 -0.46 -2.69
CA ALA A 188 -22.87 0.80 -1.99
C ALA A 188 -21.49 1.43 -2.21
N VAL A 189 -21.48 2.77 -2.30
CA VAL A 189 -20.28 3.61 -2.29
C VAL A 189 -20.39 4.57 -1.11
N VAL A 190 -19.38 4.59 -0.25
CA VAL A 190 -19.19 5.63 0.75
C VAL A 190 -18.01 6.49 0.33
N LEU A 191 -18.17 7.80 0.32
CA LEU A 191 -17.08 8.75 0.13
C LEU A 191 -17.24 9.93 1.09
N SER A 192 -16.31 10.06 2.02
CA SER A 192 -16.23 11.19 2.93
C SER A 192 -15.00 12.01 2.58
N THR A 193 -15.19 13.28 2.24
CA THR A 193 -14.10 14.18 1.86
C THR A 193 -14.13 15.45 2.69
N GLN A 194 -12.96 15.87 3.16
CA GLN A 194 -12.75 17.17 3.78
C GLN A 194 -12.97 18.26 2.73
N HIS A 195 -13.59 19.38 3.13
CA HIS A 195 -13.98 20.46 2.23
C HIS A 195 -13.87 21.85 2.91
N SER A 196 -13.89 22.92 2.10
CA SER A 196 -14.01 24.27 2.62
C SER A 196 -15.40 24.51 3.22
N PRO A 197 -15.54 25.46 4.15
CA PRO A 197 -16.84 25.76 4.76
C PRO A 197 -17.84 26.41 3.79
N ASP A 198 -17.39 26.87 2.61
CA ASP A 198 -18.17 27.72 1.71
C ASP A 198 -19.06 26.92 0.75
N ILE A 199 -18.90 25.60 0.65
CA ILE A 199 -19.73 24.76 -0.22
C ILE A 199 -20.91 24.18 0.54
N SER A 200 -22.09 24.20 -0.08
CA SER A 200 -23.27 23.53 0.47
C SER A 200 -23.15 22.02 0.34
N GLN A 201 -23.81 21.27 1.26
CA GLN A 201 -23.80 19.80 1.22
C GLN A 201 -24.44 19.23 -0.05
N ASP A 202 -25.44 19.89 -0.60
CA ASP A 202 -26.12 19.42 -1.82
C ASP A 202 -25.21 19.58 -3.04
N GLU A 203 -24.54 20.73 -3.19
CA GLU A 203 -23.55 20.95 -4.25
C GLU A 203 -22.37 19.99 -4.14
N LEU A 204 -21.84 19.79 -2.92
CA LEU A 204 -20.76 18.84 -2.65
C LEU A 204 -21.17 17.43 -3.08
N ARG A 205 -22.33 16.95 -2.65
CA ARG A 205 -22.80 15.60 -2.97
C ARG A 205 -23.01 15.40 -4.47
N ALA A 206 -23.59 16.40 -5.14
CA ALA A 206 -23.78 16.37 -6.58
C ALA A 206 -22.44 16.31 -7.34
N ALA A 207 -21.47 17.16 -6.97
CA ALA A 207 -20.15 17.19 -7.59
C ALA A 207 -19.35 15.91 -7.32
N VAL A 208 -19.30 15.42 -6.07
CA VAL A 208 -18.61 14.18 -5.73
C VAL A 208 -19.17 12.99 -6.52
N ARG A 209 -20.49 12.88 -6.63
CA ARG A 209 -21.12 11.82 -7.42
C ARG A 209 -20.72 11.92 -8.89
N LYS A 210 -20.89 13.09 -9.50
CA LYS A 210 -20.71 13.33 -10.93
C LYS A 210 -19.24 13.31 -11.36
N ASP A 211 -18.35 13.95 -10.57
CA ASP A 211 -16.98 14.25 -11.01
C ASP A 211 -15.95 13.26 -10.41
N ILE A 212 -16.31 12.53 -9.33
CA ILE A 212 -15.42 11.56 -8.70
C ILE A 212 -15.95 10.13 -8.88
N ILE A 213 -17.19 9.84 -8.46
CA ILE A 213 -17.66 8.44 -8.37
C ILE A 213 -17.98 7.87 -9.76
N GLU A 214 -18.87 8.55 -10.51
CA GLU A 214 -19.36 8.05 -11.81
C GLU A 214 -18.24 7.90 -12.86
N PRO A 215 -17.23 8.81 -12.96
CA PRO A 215 -16.12 8.61 -13.90
C PRO A 215 -15.09 7.55 -13.47
N THR A 216 -15.08 7.17 -12.19
CA THR A 216 -14.08 6.23 -11.64
C THR A 216 -14.55 4.78 -11.70
N LEU A 217 -15.85 4.55 -11.51
CA LEU A 217 -16.41 3.21 -11.45
C LEU A 217 -16.92 2.77 -12.84
N PRO A 218 -16.77 1.48 -13.22
CA PRO A 218 -17.39 0.94 -14.42
C PRO A 218 -18.89 1.21 -14.44
N ALA A 219 -19.38 1.80 -15.52
CA ALA A 219 -20.79 2.21 -15.63
C ALA A 219 -21.75 1.01 -15.53
N GLU A 220 -21.32 -0.15 -16.02
CA GLU A 220 -22.07 -1.42 -15.97
C GLU A 220 -22.24 -1.97 -14.54
N TRP A 221 -21.45 -1.51 -13.59
CA TRP A 221 -21.57 -1.90 -12.15
C TRP A 221 -22.45 -0.95 -11.36
N LEU A 222 -22.82 0.21 -11.91
CA LEU A 222 -23.69 1.17 -11.28
C LEU A 222 -25.14 0.95 -11.70
N HIS A 223 -26.01 0.70 -10.75
CA HIS A 223 -27.43 0.44 -10.96
C HIS A 223 -28.31 1.52 -10.30
N ALA A 224 -29.58 1.55 -10.62
CA ALA A 224 -30.51 2.52 -10.08
C ALA A 224 -30.71 2.41 -8.55
N ASP A 225 -30.45 1.23 -7.99
CA ASP A 225 -30.52 0.90 -6.56
C ASP A 225 -29.16 0.92 -5.85
N THR A 226 -28.07 1.27 -6.54
CA THR A 226 -26.76 1.50 -5.90
C THR A 226 -26.86 2.65 -4.88
N LEU A 227 -26.43 2.38 -3.65
CA LEU A 227 -26.48 3.35 -2.56
C LEU A 227 -25.24 4.26 -2.57
N PHE A 228 -25.46 5.56 -2.46
CA PHE A 228 -24.38 6.56 -2.38
C PHE A 228 -24.44 7.30 -1.04
N HIS A 229 -23.41 7.11 -0.21
CA HIS A 229 -23.25 7.78 1.08
C HIS A 229 -22.10 8.79 0.98
N ILE A 230 -22.44 10.04 0.58
CA ILE A 230 -21.47 11.12 0.39
C ILE A 230 -21.56 12.07 1.57
N ASN A 231 -20.48 12.22 2.35
CA ASN A 231 -20.44 12.99 3.60
C ASN A 231 -21.71 12.74 4.44
N PRO A 232 -21.99 11.48 4.85
CA PRO A 232 -23.28 11.14 5.49
C PRO A 232 -23.51 11.86 6.83
N THR A 233 -22.43 12.27 7.51
CA THR A 233 -22.50 13.04 8.76
C THR A 233 -22.65 14.54 8.54
N GLY A 234 -22.61 15.01 7.28
CA GLY A 234 -22.65 16.43 6.92
C GLY A 234 -21.27 17.05 6.83
N ASN A 235 -21.00 18.10 7.62
CA ASN A 235 -19.77 18.86 7.52
C ASN A 235 -18.52 18.07 7.89
N PHE A 236 -17.51 18.14 6.99
CA PHE A 236 -16.17 17.61 7.23
C PHE A 236 -15.13 18.70 6.88
N VAL A 237 -15.18 19.80 7.62
CA VAL A 237 -14.25 20.94 7.47
C VAL A 237 -12.97 20.69 8.25
N ILE A 238 -13.07 20.18 9.48
CA ILE A 238 -11.92 19.79 10.31
C ILE A 238 -11.51 18.36 9.92
N GLY A 239 -10.30 18.21 9.38
CA GLY A 239 -9.72 16.94 8.97
C GLY A 239 -8.20 16.93 9.14
N GLY A 240 -7.55 15.92 8.55
CA GLY A 240 -6.12 15.74 8.70
C GLY A 240 -5.68 15.56 10.15
N PRO A 241 -4.41 15.90 10.50
CA PRO A 241 -3.88 15.71 11.86
C PRO A 241 -4.57 16.52 12.95
N GLN A 242 -5.34 17.55 12.60
CA GLN A 242 -6.18 18.26 13.55
C GLN A 242 -7.37 17.42 13.98
N GLY A 243 -8.02 16.74 13.02
CA GLY A 243 -9.17 15.89 13.28
C GLY A 243 -8.80 14.61 14.03
N ASP A 244 -7.77 13.92 13.59
CA ASP A 244 -7.35 12.63 14.17
C ASP A 244 -5.81 12.51 14.21
N CYS A 245 -5.31 11.64 15.08
CA CYS A 245 -3.90 11.31 15.18
C CYS A 245 -3.51 10.31 14.09
N GLY A 246 -2.38 10.54 13.41
CA GLY A 246 -1.82 9.62 12.45
C GLY A 246 -0.56 8.93 12.96
N LEU A 247 -0.39 7.67 12.58
CA LEU A 247 0.81 6.88 12.83
C LEU A 247 1.16 6.02 11.62
N THR A 248 2.46 5.83 11.40
CA THR A 248 2.97 4.88 10.40
C THR A 248 2.47 3.46 10.67
N GLY A 249 2.04 2.76 9.62
CA GLY A 249 1.69 1.35 9.69
C GLY A 249 0.30 1.06 10.27
N ARG A 250 -0.60 2.05 10.33
CA ARG A 250 -1.98 1.84 10.82
C ARG A 250 -3.02 1.61 9.71
N LYS A 251 -2.58 1.51 8.45
CA LYS A 251 -3.46 1.26 7.30
C LYS A 251 -3.00 0.04 6.49
N ILE A 252 -2.49 -0.99 7.18
CA ILE A 252 -1.88 -2.18 6.54
C ILE A 252 -2.84 -2.96 5.63
N ILE A 253 -4.12 -2.94 5.91
CA ILE A 253 -5.14 -3.60 5.07
C ILE A 253 -5.46 -2.75 3.83
N VAL A 254 -5.50 -1.42 3.97
CA VAL A 254 -5.58 -0.46 2.84
C VAL A 254 -4.35 -0.57 1.96
N ASP A 255 -3.17 -0.72 2.55
CA ASP A 255 -1.89 -0.86 1.83
C ASP A 255 -1.80 -2.13 0.99
N THR A 256 -2.60 -3.15 1.29
CA THR A 256 -2.53 -4.48 0.69
C THR A 256 -3.78 -4.82 -0.14
N TYR A 257 -4.65 -5.68 0.34
CA TYR A 257 -5.74 -6.25 -0.48
C TYR A 257 -7.14 -5.94 0.04
N GLY A 258 -7.30 -4.96 0.94
CA GLY A 258 -8.61 -4.52 1.44
C GLY A 258 -9.39 -5.60 2.19
N GLY A 259 -8.70 -6.59 2.76
CA GLY A 259 -9.31 -7.71 3.48
C GLY A 259 -9.62 -8.94 2.62
N MET A 260 -9.40 -8.90 1.29
CA MET A 260 -9.65 -10.06 0.41
C MET A 260 -8.64 -11.18 0.63
N ALA A 261 -7.42 -10.85 1.01
CA ALA A 261 -6.37 -11.81 1.39
C ALA A 261 -6.07 -11.73 2.89
N ARG A 262 -5.45 -12.77 3.42
CA ARG A 262 -4.86 -12.77 4.77
C ARG A 262 -3.73 -11.75 4.85
N HIS A 263 -3.35 -11.38 6.07
CA HIS A 263 -2.26 -10.44 6.33
C HIS A 263 -1.37 -10.96 7.46
N GLY A 264 -0.06 -10.81 7.32
CA GLY A 264 0.91 -11.26 8.33
C GLY A 264 1.07 -10.31 9.52
N GLY A 265 0.55 -9.07 9.41
CA GLY A 265 0.59 -8.06 10.47
C GLY A 265 1.72 -7.03 10.32
N GLY A 266 2.72 -7.27 9.47
CA GLY A 266 3.84 -6.35 9.24
C GLY A 266 3.43 -5.10 8.44
N ALA A 267 3.81 -3.92 8.93
CA ALA A 267 3.70 -2.67 8.20
C ALA A 267 4.89 -2.49 7.24
N PHE A 268 4.71 -1.68 6.19
CA PHE A 268 5.71 -1.47 5.14
C PHE A 268 6.48 -0.16 5.29
N SER A 269 5.76 0.96 5.39
CA SER A 269 6.34 2.30 5.34
C SER A 269 7.38 2.51 6.44
N GLY A 270 8.47 3.21 6.09
CA GLY A 270 9.59 3.49 6.98
C GLY A 270 10.61 2.35 7.11
N LYS A 271 10.36 1.18 6.52
CA LYS A 271 11.25 0.01 6.57
C LYS A 271 12.02 -0.14 5.26
N ASP A 272 13.36 -0.26 5.33
CA ASP A 272 14.20 -0.61 4.20
C ASP A 272 13.97 -2.08 3.76
N PRO A 273 14.39 -2.47 2.53
CA PRO A 273 14.06 -3.80 1.97
C PRO A 273 14.73 -4.98 2.68
N SER A 274 15.62 -4.78 3.63
CA SER A 274 16.15 -5.87 4.46
C SER A 274 15.10 -6.43 5.42
N LYS A 275 14.05 -5.68 5.71
CA LYS A 275 12.92 -6.12 6.53
C LYS A 275 11.98 -6.95 5.65
N VAL A 276 11.90 -8.25 5.95
CA VAL A 276 11.08 -9.21 5.19
C VAL A 276 9.58 -8.88 5.25
N ASP A 277 9.11 -8.18 6.27
CA ASP A 277 7.75 -7.63 6.33
C ASP A 277 7.38 -6.91 5.04
N ARG A 278 8.30 -6.13 4.49
CA ARG A 278 8.10 -5.37 3.25
C ARG A 278 8.53 -6.16 2.03
N SER A 279 9.77 -6.60 1.94
CA SER A 279 10.34 -7.24 0.75
C SER A 279 9.65 -8.55 0.40
N ALA A 280 9.32 -9.38 1.39
CA ALA A 280 8.64 -10.65 1.14
C ALA A 280 7.15 -10.49 0.84
N ALA A 281 6.47 -9.45 1.36
CA ALA A 281 5.11 -9.13 0.95
C ALA A 281 5.08 -8.67 -0.53
N TYR A 282 6.05 -7.86 -0.96
CA TYR A 282 6.19 -7.46 -2.37
C TYR A 282 6.50 -8.65 -3.27
N ALA A 283 7.41 -9.54 -2.86
CA ALA A 283 7.71 -10.76 -3.60
C ALA A 283 6.51 -11.72 -3.64
N GLY A 284 5.77 -11.86 -2.56
CA GLY A 284 4.53 -12.63 -2.52
C GLY A 284 3.50 -12.11 -3.54
N ARG A 285 3.36 -10.77 -3.65
CA ARG A 285 2.54 -10.14 -4.70
C ARG A 285 3.05 -10.47 -6.10
N TYR A 286 4.34 -10.34 -6.34
CA TYR A 286 4.97 -10.66 -7.62
C TYR A 286 4.72 -12.12 -8.02
N VAL A 287 4.90 -13.05 -7.11
CA VAL A 287 4.64 -14.49 -7.33
C VAL A 287 3.16 -14.72 -7.65
N ALA A 288 2.25 -14.27 -6.80
CA ALA A 288 0.81 -14.47 -6.98
C ALA A 288 0.32 -13.87 -8.30
N LYS A 289 0.82 -12.67 -8.66
CA LYS A 289 0.47 -12.00 -9.90
C LYS A 289 0.92 -12.76 -11.13
N ASN A 290 2.14 -13.30 -11.14
CA ASN A 290 2.65 -14.12 -12.24
C ASN A 290 1.89 -15.45 -12.39
N ILE A 291 1.48 -16.08 -11.28
CA ILE A 291 0.64 -17.30 -11.34
C ILE A 291 -0.70 -17.02 -12.01
N VAL A 292 -1.36 -15.91 -11.64
CA VAL A 292 -2.65 -15.55 -12.25
C VAL A 292 -2.46 -15.11 -13.70
N ALA A 293 -1.44 -14.31 -14.01
CA ALA A 293 -1.11 -13.88 -15.37
C ALA A 293 -0.76 -15.06 -16.29
N ALA A 294 -0.11 -16.10 -15.77
CA ALA A 294 0.16 -17.35 -16.50
C ALA A 294 -1.10 -18.18 -16.79
N GLY A 295 -2.23 -17.86 -16.18
CA GLY A 295 -3.49 -18.62 -16.31
C GLY A 295 -3.48 -19.92 -15.49
N LEU A 296 -2.58 -20.08 -14.52
CA LEU A 296 -2.52 -21.27 -13.65
C LEU A 296 -3.65 -21.28 -12.63
N ALA A 297 -4.15 -20.11 -12.23
CA ALA A 297 -5.32 -19.95 -11.39
C ALA A 297 -5.99 -18.59 -11.67
N ARG A 298 -7.29 -18.47 -11.39
CA ARG A 298 -8.00 -17.18 -11.41
C ARG A 298 -7.77 -16.36 -10.14
N ARG A 299 -7.50 -17.02 -9.03
CA ARG A 299 -7.20 -16.42 -7.72
C ARG A 299 -6.04 -17.18 -7.11
N CYS A 300 -5.07 -16.46 -6.57
CA CYS A 300 -3.91 -17.05 -5.93
C CYS A 300 -3.52 -16.25 -4.69
N GLU A 301 -3.47 -16.91 -3.53
CA GLU A 301 -2.86 -16.41 -2.30
C GLU A 301 -1.60 -17.23 -2.03
N VAL A 302 -0.49 -16.54 -1.80
CA VAL A 302 0.81 -17.14 -1.46
C VAL A 302 1.19 -16.68 -0.08
N GLN A 303 1.52 -17.62 0.81
CA GLN A 303 2.14 -17.35 2.10
C GLN A 303 3.60 -17.74 2.06
N VAL A 304 4.47 -16.86 2.56
CA VAL A 304 5.88 -17.13 2.79
C VAL A 304 6.21 -16.80 4.24
N SER A 305 7.00 -17.64 4.91
CA SER A 305 7.43 -17.41 6.30
C SER A 305 8.91 -17.57 6.48
N TYR A 306 9.46 -16.84 7.46
CA TYR A 306 10.89 -16.81 7.76
C TYR A 306 11.15 -17.00 9.25
N ALA A 307 12.33 -17.53 9.57
CA ALA A 307 12.91 -17.52 10.92
C ALA A 307 14.10 -16.56 10.94
N ILE A 308 14.29 -15.87 12.05
CA ILE A 308 15.43 -14.95 12.23
C ILE A 308 16.76 -15.71 12.00
N GLY A 309 17.67 -15.11 11.25
CA GLY A 309 18.99 -15.68 10.95
C GLY A 309 18.98 -16.84 9.93
N VAL A 310 17.83 -17.21 9.36
CA VAL A 310 17.71 -18.28 8.36
C VAL A 310 17.40 -17.69 7.00
N ALA A 311 18.16 -18.07 5.97
CA ALA A 311 17.99 -17.55 4.61
C ALA A 311 16.81 -18.22 3.90
N GLU A 312 16.68 -19.53 3.98
CA GLU A 312 15.59 -20.25 3.32
C GLU A 312 14.24 -19.98 4.01
N PRO A 313 13.17 -19.74 3.25
CA PRO A 313 11.83 -19.67 3.82
C PRO A 313 11.48 -20.93 4.61
N THR A 314 10.95 -20.77 5.80
CA THR A 314 10.52 -21.90 6.64
C THR A 314 9.30 -22.61 6.05
N SER A 315 8.45 -21.88 5.31
CA SER A 315 7.36 -22.44 4.53
C SER A 315 6.98 -21.57 3.33
N ILE A 316 6.47 -22.21 2.29
CA ILE A 316 5.78 -21.60 1.17
C ILE A 316 4.48 -22.38 1.01
N SER A 317 3.34 -21.72 1.09
CA SER A 317 2.04 -22.32 0.84
C SER A 317 1.22 -21.50 -0.13
N VAL A 318 0.36 -22.19 -0.90
CA VAL A 318 -0.50 -21.60 -1.92
C VAL A 318 -1.94 -22.01 -1.62
N ASN A 319 -2.85 -21.07 -1.87
CA ASN A 319 -4.28 -21.35 -1.92
C ASN A 319 -4.85 -20.71 -3.19
N THR A 320 -5.34 -21.54 -4.09
CA THR A 320 -5.95 -21.10 -5.35
C THR A 320 -7.47 -21.02 -5.30
N PHE A 321 -8.06 -21.25 -4.13
CA PHE A 321 -9.52 -21.19 -3.89
C PHE A 321 -10.33 -22.09 -4.85
N GLY A 322 -9.73 -23.21 -5.28
CA GLY A 322 -10.35 -24.15 -6.23
C GLY A 322 -10.43 -23.62 -7.68
N THR A 323 -9.68 -22.57 -8.02
CA THR A 323 -9.70 -21.96 -9.36
C THR A 323 -8.50 -22.37 -10.23
N ALA A 324 -7.59 -23.18 -9.69
CA ALA A 324 -6.38 -23.60 -10.39
C ALA A 324 -6.63 -24.71 -11.43
N THR A 325 -5.72 -24.73 -12.40
CA THR A 325 -5.61 -25.81 -13.41
C THR A 325 -4.73 -26.96 -12.94
N LEU A 326 -3.90 -26.71 -11.92
CA LEU A 326 -2.96 -27.66 -11.29
C LEU A 326 -3.27 -27.80 -9.80
N ALA A 327 -2.75 -28.86 -9.18
CA ALA A 327 -2.77 -28.98 -7.73
C ALA A 327 -1.88 -27.91 -7.08
N ASP A 328 -2.27 -27.39 -5.90
CA ASP A 328 -1.54 -26.33 -5.20
C ASP A 328 -0.08 -26.72 -4.92
N ASP A 329 0.21 -28.00 -4.60
CA ASP A 329 1.59 -28.50 -4.41
C ASP A 329 2.45 -28.41 -5.68
N ALA A 330 1.87 -28.62 -6.87
CA ALA A 330 2.57 -28.44 -8.13
C ALA A 330 2.91 -26.97 -8.37
N ILE A 331 2.00 -26.06 -8.01
CA ILE A 331 2.27 -24.62 -8.07
C ILE A 331 3.39 -24.22 -7.08
N VAL A 332 3.42 -24.79 -5.87
CA VAL A 332 4.52 -24.56 -4.91
C VAL A 332 5.85 -25.02 -5.49
N ALA A 333 5.90 -26.16 -6.21
CA ALA A 333 7.13 -26.62 -6.86
C ALA A 333 7.61 -25.62 -7.94
N LEU A 334 6.70 -25.10 -8.78
CA LEU A 334 7.02 -24.05 -9.77
C LEU A 334 7.53 -22.77 -9.10
N ILE A 335 6.94 -22.36 -7.96
CA ILE A 335 7.41 -21.19 -7.21
C ILE A 335 8.87 -21.37 -6.78
N ARG A 336 9.21 -22.53 -6.21
CA ARG A 336 10.58 -22.82 -5.77
C ARG A 336 11.61 -22.86 -6.90
N GLU A 337 11.19 -23.25 -8.09
CA GLU A 337 12.05 -23.31 -9.29
C GLU A 337 12.30 -21.93 -9.91
N HIS A 338 11.27 -21.08 -9.96
CA HIS A 338 11.32 -19.83 -10.73
C HIS A 338 11.58 -18.56 -9.91
N PHE A 339 11.48 -18.61 -8.56
CA PHE A 339 11.63 -17.44 -7.70
C PHE A 339 12.60 -17.70 -6.55
N ASP A 340 13.59 -16.82 -6.40
CA ASP A 340 14.47 -16.81 -5.24
C ASP A 340 13.83 -16.02 -4.10
N LEU A 341 13.24 -16.74 -3.14
CA LEU A 341 12.53 -16.15 -2.00
C LEU A 341 13.41 -16.01 -0.75
N ARG A 342 14.74 -16.19 -0.86
CA ARG A 342 15.67 -15.82 0.22
C ARG A 342 15.73 -14.30 0.37
N PRO A 343 16.00 -13.73 1.57
CA PRO A 343 15.97 -12.28 1.78
C PRO A 343 16.79 -11.48 0.76
N LYS A 344 18.02 -11.91 0.44
CA LYS A 344 18.85 -11.27 -0.59
C LYS A 344 18.28 -11.46 -2.00
N GLY A 345 17.72 -12.66 -2.27
CA GLY A 345 17.06 -12.98 -3.53
C GLY A 345 15.88 -12.05 -3.82
N LEU A 346 15.03 -11.79 -2.82
CA LEU A 346 13.90 -10.87 -2.92
C LEU A 346 14.36 -9.46 -3.36
N ILE A 347 15.38 -8.95 -2.67
CA ILE A 347 15.92 -7.60 -2.91
C ILE A 347 16.47 -7.48 -4.33
N ASN A 348 17.23 -8.47 -4.79
CA ASN A 348 17.84 -8.46 -6.11
C ASN A 348 16.80 -8.68 -7.22
N MET A 349 15.89 -9.62 -7.05
CA MET A 349 14.84 -9.96 -8.01
C MET A 349 13.93 -8.77 -8.30
N LEU A 350 13.63 -7.98 -7.26
CA LEU A 350 12.73 -6.83 -7.37
C LEU A 350 13.46 -5.48 -7.41
N ASP A 351 14.80 -5.46 -7.40
CA ASP A 351 15.61 -4.22 -7.46
C ASP A 351 15.17 -3.19 -6.40
N LEU A 352 15.14 -3.61 -5.13
CA LEU A 352 14.55 -2.86 -4.03
C LEU A 352 15.48 -1.84 -3.36
N LYS A 353 16.77 -1.76 -3.72
CA LYS A 353 17.73 -0.81 -3.12
C LYS A 353 17.68 0.59 -3.72
N ARG A 354 16.57 0.97 -4.30
CA ARG A 354 16.34 2.27 -4.93
C ARG A 354 15.44 3.16 -4.08
N PRO A 355 15.51 4.49 -4.20
CA PRO A 355 14.57 5.39 -3.53
C PRO A 355 13.22 5.43 -4.26
N ILE A 356 12.40 4.41 -4.07
CA ILE A 356 11.12 4.17 -4.75
C ILE A 356 9.92 4.11 -3.80
N TYR A 357 10.14 4.36 -2.51
CA TYR A 357 9.18 3.98 -1.46
C TYR A 357 8.13 5.05 -1.18
N ARG A 358 8.46 6.34 -1.24
CA ARG A 358 7.50 7.41 -1.01
C ARG A 358 6.26 7.30 -1.91
N THR A 359 6.44 6.92 -3.17
CA THR A 359 5.33 6.76 -4.12
C THR A 359 4.40 5.59 -3.78
N THR A 360 4.84 4.63 -2.95
CA THR A 360 4.03 3.49 -2.53
C THR A 360 3.11 3.81 -1.35
N ALA A 361 3.41 4.86 -0.60
CA ALA A 361 2.83 5.15 0.71
C ALA A 361 1.39 5.69 0.67
N ALA A 362 0.80 5.89 -0.52
CA ALA A 362 -0.60 6.26 -0.69
C ALA A 362 -1.21 5.48 -1.86
N TYR A 363 -2.53 5.23 -1.79
CA TYR A 363 -3.31 4.55 -2.82
C TYR A 363 -2.96 3.07 -3.03
N GLY A 364 -2.46 2.39 -1.99
CA GLY A 364 -2.07 0.98 -1.98
C GLY A 364 -0.68 0.73 -2.57
N HIS A 365 -0.02 -0.31 -2.08
CA HIS A 365 1.28 -0.76 -2.56
C HIS A 365 1.18 -1.67 -3.77
N PHE A 366 0.00 -2.23 -4.04
CA PHE A 366 -0.26 -3.20 -5.10
C PHE A 366 -1.29 -2.68 -6.12
N GLY A 367 -1.27 -3.28 -7.32
CA GLY A 367 -2.13 -2.86 -8.42
C GLY A 367 -1.71 -1.53 -9.05
N ARG A 368 -0.43 -1.22 -8.97
CA ARG A 368 0.19 0.02 -9.47
C ARG A 368 0.93 -0.23 -10.79
N SER A 369 1.35 0.84 -11.44
CA SER A 369 2.14 0.81 -12.68
C SER A 369 3.34 1.75 -12.61
N GLY A 370 4.34 1.51 -13.47
CA GLY A 370 5.56 2.30 -13.55
C GLY A 370 6.78 1.60 -12.94
N ASP A 371 7.97 2.15 -13.22
CA ASP A 371 9.27 1.52 -12.94
C ASP A 371 9.57 1.34 -11.44
N SER A 372 8.89 2.08 -10.58
CA SER A 372 9.03 1.95 -9.12
C SER A 372 8.35 0.70 -8.56
N PHE A 373 7.38 0.12 -9.28
CA PHE A 373 6.56 -0.99 -8.80
C PHE A 373 6.98 -2.32 -9.45
N THR A 374 8.22 -2.74 -9.23
CA THR A 374 8.83 -3.92 -9.88
C THR A 374 8.10 -5.23 -9.56
N TRP A 375 7.43 -5.32 -8.43
CA TRP A 375 6.61 -6.46 -8.02
C TRP A 375 5.28 -6.58 -8.79
N GLU A 376 4.98 -5.60 -9.63
CA GLU A 376 3.81 -5.65 -10.51
C GLU A 376 4.13 -6.22 -11.92
N ARG A 377 5.38 -6.56 -12.22
CA ARG A 377 5.77 -7.19 -13.49
C ARG A 377 5.19 -8.59 -13.60
N THR A 378 4.88 -9.01 -14.84
CA THR A 378 4.38 -10.35 -15.18
C THR A 378 5.36 -11.10 -16.10
N ASP A 379 6.64 -10.78 -16.00
CA ASP A 379 7.73 -11.26 -16.83
C ASP A 379 8.07 -12.75 -16.63
N LYS A 380 7.52 -13.40 -15.60
CA LYS A 380 7.62 -14.85 -15.36
C LYS A 380 6.42 -15.64 -15.84
N ALA A 381 5.37 -14.98 -16.34
CA ALA A 381 4.11 -15.66 -16.68
C ALA A 381 4.29 -16.69 -17.80
N ASP A 382 5.03 -16.37 -18.86
CA ASP A 382 5.25 -17.28 -19.98
C ASP A 382 6.10 -18.48 -19.57
N ASP A 383 7.16 -18.28 -18.76
CA ASP A 383 8.00 -19.35 -18.25
C ASP A 383 7.18 -20.32 -17.38
N LEU A 384 6.36 -19.77 -16.46
CA LEU A 384 5.48 -20.58 -15.61
C LEU A 384 4.44 -21.36 -16.42
N ARG A 385 3.88 -20.75 -17.44
CA ARG A 385 2.91 -21.39 -18.33
C ARG A 385 3.56 -22.57 -19.07
N ALA A 386 4.74 -22.37 -19.65
CA ALA A 386 5.50 -23.40 -20.34
C ALA A 386 5.90 -24.56 -19.39
N ALA A 387 6.38 -24.24 -18.20
CA ALA A 387 6.76 -25.25 -17.18
C ALA A 387 5.54 -26.06 -16.69
N ALA A 388 4.35 -25.46 -16.69
CA ALA A 388 3.09 -26.12 -16.37
C ALA A 388 2.51 -26.99 -17.52
N GLY A 389 3.10 -26.92 -18.72
CA GLY A 389 2.62 -27.64 -19.88
C GLY A 389 1.35 -27.08 -20.53
N LEU A 390 1.10 -25.76 -20.40
CA LEU A 390 -0.10 -25.07 -20.89
C LEU A 390 0.18 -24.19 -22.12
#